data_813ef5889a796e64c6d3671ea8140ae8
#
_entry.id   813ef5889a796e64c6d3671ea8140ae8
#
_cell.length_a   1.000
_cell.length_b   1.000
_cell.length_c   1.000
_cell.angle_alpha   90.00
_cell.angle_beta   90.00
_cell.angle_gamma   90.00
#
_symmetry.space_group_name_H-M   'P 1'
#
loop_
_entity.id
_entity.type
_entity.pdbx_description
1 polymer ?
#
loop_
_entity_poly.entity_id
_entity_poly.type
_entity_poly.pdbx_seq_one_letter_code
_entity_poly.pdbx_strand_id
1 'polypeptide(L)'
;CGELNILPTAKTPLNQYHSYTGTDSMIMPHTKLQIAPGIRLPTNNPKFLYTTGTLTQSNYIQKSAGQQAEYDHVFSVLYIEIDDDGDWFPYHLSAESDTGCFYHLNKYYTPKGCDGKFHRLAGLNPGDIHEDKLKMPIRKMMWLDDDSLVQTLKPEVVMANDTYDHGRRNSHNVDDPYHMYRAYVKGKECVKEEVAGSVDTLREITDTGSKVVVVESNHDLQVERWLRTANYKTDPVNAVFFLELQLCNYQRMSRGEKLHTFRSACEIVNGGELDNVRFLTTDESFMVAGIQCGMHGDKGINGARGSVPSLAKLGVKTNTGHIHSAYVFNGAWAAGALMTQQDSGYAKGLTTWSITHIGTYSNGKRVMFICKKNKWQPRYDV
;
A
#
# COMPACT_ATOMS: atom_id res chain seq x y z
N CYS A 1 -22.37 15.81 -4.10
CA CYS A 1 -22.49 16.59 -5.37
C CYS A 1 -23.43 15.89 -6.36
N GLY A 2 -24.70 15.67 -5.96
CA GLY A 2 -25.72 15.03 -6.81
C GLY A 2 -26.20 15.92 -7.97
N GLU A 3 -25.97 17.21 -7.88
CA GLU A 3 -26.31 18.22 -8.91
C GLU A 3 -25.38 18.21 -10.13
N LEU A 4 -24.24 17.54 -10.04
CA LEU A 4 -23.29 17.44 -11.15
C LEU A 4 -23.76 16.40 -12.16
N ASN A 5 -24.11 16.85 -13.36
CA ASN A 5 -24.54 15.95 -14.44
C ASN A 5 -23.31 15.40 -15.18
N ILE A 6 -22.82 14.24 -14.76
CA ILE A 6 -21.66 13.57 -15.35
C ILE A 6 -22.14 12.34 -16.11
N LEU A 7 -21.74 12.24 -17.38
CA LEU A 7 -22.11 11.12 -18.22
C LEU A 7 -21.55 9.80 -17.65
N PRO A 8 -22.35 8.73 -17.53
CA PRO A 8 -21.90 7.40 -17.10
C PRO A 8 -20.73 6.84 -17.94
N THR A 9 -20.58 7.32 -19.17
CA THR A 9 -19.49 6.96 -20.07
C THR A 9 -18.19 7.74 -19.84
N ALA A 10 -18.16 8.72 -18.93
CA ALA A 10 -16.96 9.48 -18.63
C ALA A 10 -15.82 8.53 -18.17
N LYS A 11 -14.65 8.65 -18.79
CA LYS A 11 -13.48 7.80 -18.43
C LYS A 11 -12.90 8.16 -17.07
N THR A 12 -12.85 9.44 -16.76
CA THR A 12 -12.23 10.04 -15.56
C THR A 12 -13.20 11.01 -14.89
N PRO A 13 -14.29 10.51 -14.27
CA PRO A 13 -15.35 11.36 -13.75
C PRO A 13 -14.89 12.34 -12.65
N LEU A 14 -13.76 12.07 -11.98
CA LEU A 14 -13.26 12.89 -10.87
C LEU A 14 -12.26 13.97 -11.28
N ASN A 15 -11.64 13.89 -12.46
CA ASN A 15 -10.47 14.72 -12.81
C ASN A 15 -10.71 16.24 -12.81
N GLN A 16 -11.93 16.69 -13.05
CA GLN A 16 -12.23 18.13 -13.15
C GLN A 16 -12.61 18.76 -11.81
N TYR A 17 -12.73 17.97 -10.74
CA TYR A 17 -13.38 18.40 -9.50
C TYR A 17 -12.46 18.49 -8.30
N HIS A 18 -11.14 18.42 -8.50
CA HIS A 18 -10.17 18.49 -7.40
C HIS A 18 -10.25 19.77 -6.55
N SER A 19 -10.63 20.89 -7.14
CA SER A 19 -10.80 22.18 -6.45
C SER A 19 -12.25 22.51 -6.09
N TYR A 20 -13.22 21.72 -6.55
CA TYR A 20 -14.65 22.06 -6.47
C TYR A 20 -15.17 22.19 -5.03
N THR A 21 -14.72 21.34 -4.12
CA THR A 21 -15.14 21.32 -2.72
C THR A 21 -14.14 21.98 -1.76
N GLY A 22 -13.23 22.81 -2.27
CA GLY A 22 -12.21 23.45 -1.44
C GLY A 22 -11.35 22.42 -0.70
N THR A 23 -11.36 22.43 0.63
CA THR A 23 -10.58 21.51 1.49
C THR A 23 -11.31 20.19 1.78
N ASP A 24 -12.59 20.10 1.47
CA ASP A 24 -13.42 18.93 1.82
C ASP A 24 -13.30 17.80 0.79
N SER A 25 -13.52 16.58 1.25
CA SER A 25 -13.65 15.41 0.38
C SER A 25 -14.97 15.49 -0.42
N MET A 26 -14.99 14.84 -1.58
CA MET A 26 -16.14 14.83 -2.47
C MET A 26 -16.66 13.41 -2.70
N ILE A 27 -17.97 13.24 -2.65
CA ILE A 27 -18.66 12.02 -3.07
C ILE A 27 -19.53 12.37 -4.29
N MET A 28 -19.34 11.61 -5.37
CA MET A 28 -20.04 11.80 -6.63
C MET A 28 -20.73 10.51 -7.05
N PRO A 29 -22.05 10.51 -7.28
CA PRO A 29 -22.75 9.37 -7.87
C PRO A 29 -22.19 9.10 -9.28
N HIS A 30 -21.69 7.89 -9.50
CA HIS A 30 -21.20 7.46 -10.82
C HIS A 30 -21.08 5.94 -10.87
N THR A 31 -21.28 5.34 -12.03
CA THR A 31 -21.30 3.88 -12.23
C THR A 31 -19.96 3.19 -12.10
N LYS A 32 -18.85 3.92 -12.23
CA LYS A 32 -17.49 3.42 -12.00
C LYS A 32 -17.11 3.53 -10.54
N LEU A 33 -16.18 2.68 -10.11
CA LEU A 33 -15.56 2.78 -8.80
C LEU A 33 -14.19 3.45 -8.95
N GLN A 34 -14.07 4.68 -8.46
CA GLN A 34 -12.83 5.44 -8.45
C GLN A 34 -12.62 6.16 -7.11
N ILE A 35 -11.36 6.27 -6.72
CA ILE A 35 -10.89 7.14 -5.63
C ILE A 35 -9.72 7.94 -6.18
N ALA A 36 -9.77 9.27 -6.07
CA ALA A 36 -8.69 10.15 -6.42
C ALA A 36 -8.20 10.93 -5.19
N PRO A 37 -6.89 10.96 -4.91
CA PRO A 37 -6.37 11.73 -3.79
C PRO A 37 -6.43 13.23 -4.09
N GLY A 38 -6.90 14.02 -3.13
CA GLY A 38 -6.94 15.48 -3.22
C GLY A 38 -5.63 16.13 -2.73
N ILE A 39 -5.20 17.19 -3.40
CA ILE A 39 -4.03 17.99 -3.00
C ILE A 39 -4.39 18.82 -1.77
N ARG A 40 -3.51 18.85 -0.77
CA ARG A 40 -3.69 19.58 0.48
C ARG A 40 -2.37 20.10 1.07
N LEU A 41 -2.46 20.99 2.04
CA LEU A 41 -1.33 21.28 2.94
C LEU A 41 -1.11 20.07 3.88
N PRO A 42 0.13 19.77 4.29
CA PRO A 42 0.42 18.64 5.19
C PRO A 42 -0.30 18.71 6.55
N THR A 43 -0.65 19.91 7.00
CA THR A 43 -1.39 20.16 8.25
C THR A 43 -2.88 19.86 8.17
N ASN A 44 -3.43 19.74 6.96
CA ASN A 44 -4.86 19.47 6.76
C ASN A 44 -5.13 17.97 6.74
N ASN A 45 -6.36 17.58 7.05
CA ASN A 45 -6.81 16.19 6.94
C ASN A 45 -6.70 15.69 5.49
N PRO A 46 -6.46 14.38 5.27
CA PRO A 46 -6.49 13.79 3.94
C PRO A 46 -7.81 14.05 3.22
N LYS A 47 -7.70 14.51 1.97
CA LYS A 47 -8.82 14.80 1.09
C LYS A 47 -8.91 13.75 0.00
N PHE A 48 -10.11 13.28 -0.29
CA PHE A 48 -10.36 12.32 -1.35
C PHE A 48 -11.60 12.68 -2.14
N LEU A 49 -11.60 12.32 -3.42
CA LEU A 49 -12.76 12.33 -4.28
C LEU A 49 -13.17 10.89 -4.53
N TYR A 50 -14.44 10.57 -4.32
CA TYR A 50 -15.00 9.23 -4.46
C TYR A 50 -16.09 9.21 -5.52
N THR A 51 -16.17 8.13 -6.29
CA THR A 51 -17.41 7.71 -6.93
C THR A 51 -18.06 6.60 -6.11
N THR A 52 -19.37 6.40 -6.29
CA THR A 52 -20.13 5.45 -5.46
C THR A 52 -20.20 4.04 -6.03
N GLY A 53 -19.99 3.87 -7.34
CA GLY A 53 -20.60 2.75 -8.05
C GLY A 53 -22.11 2.98 -8.20
N THR A 54 -22.88 1.96 -8.51
CA THR A 54 -24.32 2.05 -8.71
C THR A 54 -25.05 0.76 -8.35
N LEU A 55 -26.34 0.87 -8.06
CA LEU A 55 -27.27 -0.27 -7.89
C LEU A 55 -28.20 -0.46 -9.10
N THR A 56 -28.02 0.33 -10.17
CA THR A 56 -28.82 0.21 -11.39
C THR A 56 -28.24 -0.82 -12.34
N GLN A 57 -29.07 -1.41 -13.19
CA GLN A 57 -28.61 -2.32 -14.23
C GLN A 57 -27.79 -1.57 -15.30
N SER A 58 -26.86 -2.28 -15.94
CA SER A 58 -26.11 -1.79 -17.07
C SER A 58 -27.00 -1.83 -18.33
N ASN A 59 -27.50 -0.68 -18.76
CA ASN A 59 -28.34 -0.55 -19.96
C ASN A 59 -27.76 0.44 -20.95
N TYR A 60 -26.46 0.35 -21.18
CA TYR A 60 -25.73 1.26 -22.07
C TYR A 60 -26.02 1.00 -23.54
N ILE A 61 -26.03 2.07 -24.35
CA ILE A 61 -26.09 1.97 -25.81
C ILE A 61 -24.85 1.22 -26.31
N GLN A 62 -25.03 0.19 -27.12
CA GLN A 62 -23.97 -0.70 -27.62
C GLN A 62 -23.13 -0.02 -28.72
N LYS A 63 -22.45 1.07 -28.33
CA LYS A 63 -21.38 1.76 -29.07
C LYS A 63 -20.11 1.70 -28.22
N SER A 64 -18.95 2.00 -28.81
CA SER A 64 -17.65 1.91 -28.15
C SER A 64 -17.60 2.52 -26.73
N ALA A 65 -18.16 3.73 -26.55
CA ALA A 65 -18.22 4.38 -25.22
C ALA A 65 -19.16 3.66 -24.25
N GLY A 66 -20.29 3.13 -24.71
CA GLY A 66 -21.24 2.38 -23.89
C GLY A 66 -20.69 1.01 -23.50
N GLN A 67 -20.06 0.29 -24.40
CA GLN A 67 -19.38 -0.98 -24.12
C GLN A 67 -18.25 -0.81 -23.10
N GLN A 68 -17.47 0.26 -23.21
CA GLN A 68 -16.46 0.60 -22.20
C GLN A 68 -17.09 0.95 -20.84
N ALA A 69 -18.19 1.68 -20.83
CA ALA A 69 -18.90 2.00 -19.57
C ALA A 69 -19.52 0.76 -18.93
N GLU A 70 -20.01 -0.18 -19.72
CA GLU A 70 -20.53 -1.47 -19.25
C GLU A 70 -19.41 -2.32 -18.63
N TYR A 71 -18.25 -2.37 -19.26
CA TYR A 71 -17.05 -3.05 -18.71
C TYR A 71 -16.60 -2.44 -17.36
N ASP A 72 -16.67 -1.12 -17.21
CA ASP A 72 -16.30 -0.39 -15.99
C ASP A 72 -17.44 -0.29 -14.97
N HIS A 73 -18.62 -0.82 -15.26
CA HIS A 73 -19.79 -0.77 -14.38
C HIS A 73 -19.57 -1.61 -13.12
N VAL A 74 -19.78 -1.01 -11.94
CA VAL A 74 -19.57 -1.69 -10.66
C VAL A 74 -20.85 -1.59 -9.81
N PHE A 75 -21.41 -2.74 -9.44
CA PHE A 75 -22.45 -2.80 -8.42
C PHE A 75 -21.82 -2.51 -7.06
N SER A 76 -22.02 -1.30 -6.57
CA SER A 76 -21.39 -0.83 -5.34
C SER A 76 -22.17 0.33 -4.73
N VAL A 77 -22.02 0.50 -3.44
CA VAL A 77 -22.39 1.71 -2.69
C VAL A 77 -21.19 2.19 -1.87
N LEU A 78 -21.11 3.49 -1.64
CA LEU A 78 -20.19 4.04 -0.65
C LEU A 78 -20.91 4.12 0.70
N TYR A 79 -20.55 3.21 1.60
CA TYR A 79 -21.03 3.16 2.97
C TYR A 79 -20.12 3.97 3.88
N ILE A 80 -20.65 4.78 4.76
CA ILE A 80 -19.87 5.65 5.64
C ILE A 80 -20.29 5.38 7.09
N GLU A 81 -19.33 5.00 7.91
CA GLU A 81 -19.48 4.94 9.36
C GLU A 81 -18.88 6.19 9.99
N ILE A 82 -19.54 6.76 10.98
CA ILE A 82 -19.09 7.95 11.72
C ILE A 82 -19.00 7.54 13.17
N ASP A 83 -17.83 7.74 13.80
CA ASP A 83 -17.63 7.44 15.21
C ASP A 83 -18.02 8.62 16.12
N ASP A 84 -17.93 8.40 17.42
CA ASP A 84 -18.33 9.38 18.43
C ASP A 84 -17.43 10.64 18.43
N ASP A 85 -16.21 10.54 17.91
CA ASP A 85 -15.30 11.68 17.66
C ASP A 85 -15.65 12.47 16.39
N GLY A 86 -16.65 12.04 15.61
CA GLY A 86 -17.03 12.61 14.32
C GLY A 86 -16.07 12.25 13.19
N ASP A 87 -15.15 11.31 13.39
CA ASP A 87 -14.31 10.75 12.32
C ASP A 87 -15.16 9.81 11.46
N TRP A 88 -15.03 9.92 10.14
CA TRP A 88 -15.81 9.12 9.19
C TRP A 88 -14.92 8.17 8.40
N PHE A 89 -15.42 6.94 8.20
CA PHE A 89 -14.72 5.84 7.56
C PHE A 89 -15.53 5.34 6.36
N PRO A 90 -15.10 5.63 5.12
CA PRO A 90 -15.82 5.24 3.92
C PRO A 90 -15.39 3.85 3.43
N TYR A 91 -16.36 3.02 3.07
CA TYR A 91 -16.15 1.69 2.50
C TYR A 91 -16.95 1.54 1.21
N HIS A 92 -16.30 1.16 0.12
CA HIS A 92 -17.00 0.70 -1.06
C HIS A 92 -17.48 -0.74 -0.82
N LEU A 93 -18.78 -0.92 -0.61
CA LEU A 93 -19.39 -2.24 -0.55
C LEU A 93 -19.73 -2.69 -1.97
N SER A 94 -18.83 -3.49 -2.56
CA SER A 94 -18.94 -3.93 -3.94
C SER A 94 -19.53 -5.32 -4.00
N ALA A 95 -20.74 -5.43 -4.58
CA ALA A 95 -21.48 -6.67 -4.71
C ALA A 95 -20.97 -7.54 -5.88
N GLU A 96 -21.18 -8.83 -5.78
CA GLU A 96 -21.08 -9.77 -6.88
C GLU A 96 -22.25 -9.53 -7.85
N SER A 97 -21.97 -9.51 -9.14
CA SER A 97 -22.97 -9.15 -10.16
C SER A 97 -24.10 -10.15 -10.33
N ASP A 98 -23.84 -11.41 -10.01
CA ASP A 98 -24.76 -12.55 -10.18
C ASP A 98 -25.54 -12.88 -8.91
N THR A 99 -24.95 -12.69 -7.73
CA THR A 99 -25.55 -13.07 -6.45
C THR A 99 -26.07 -11.88 -5.64
N GLY A 100 -25.53 -10.67 -5.87
CA GLY A 100 -25.75 -9.49 -5.04
C GLY A 100 -25.06 -9.56 -3.67
N CYS A 101 -24.26 -10.60 -3.42
CA CYS A 101 -23.54 -10.79 -2.16
C CYS A 101 -22.33 -9.85 -2.08
N PHE A 102 -21.96 -9.45 -0.85
CA PHE A 102 -20.82 -8.56 -0.63
C PHE A 102 -20.15 -8.80 0.72
N TYR A 103 -18.89 -8.38 0.82
CA TYR A 103 -18.16 -8.34 2.08
C TYR A 103 -18.19 -6.95 2.71
N HIS A 104 -18.27 -6.93 4.05
CA HIS A 104 -17.95 -5.77 4.85
C HIS A 104 -17.14 -6.21 6.07
N LEU A 105 -15.91 -5.71 6.17
CA LEU A 105 -14.91 -6.15 7.15
C LEU A 105 -14.72 -7.68 7.09
N ASN A 106 -14.97 -8.38 8.18
CA ASN A 106 -14.86 -9.84 8.29
C ASN A 106 -16.21 -10.59 8.13
N LYS A 107 -17.22 -9.92 7.58
CA LYS A 107 -18.58 -10.46 7.42
C LYS A 107 -18.96 -10.56 5.94
N TYR A 108 -19.73 -11.59 5.60
CA TYR A 108 -20.31 -11.77 4.27
C TYR A 108 -21.84 -11.64 4.32
N TYR A 109 -22.36 -10.80 3.46
CA TYR A 109 -23.77 -10.51 3.37
C TYR A 109 -24.36 -11.08 2.10
N THR A 110 -25.51 -11.74 2.24
CA THR A 110 -26.31 -12.30 1.16
C THR A 110 -27.65 -11.58 1.11
N PRO A 111 -28.52 -11.80 0.08
CA PRO A 111 -29.88 -11.29 0.08
C PRO A 111 -30.73 -11.76 1.28
N LYS A 112 -30.30 -12.79 2.00
CA LYS A 112 -30.96 -13.29 3.24
C LYS A 112 -30.39 -12.69 4.52
N GLY A 113 -29.38 -11.83 4.43
CA GLY A 113 -28.67 -11.23 5.56
C GLY A 113 -27.25 -11.73 5.72
N CYS A 114 -26.63 -11.41 6.86
CA CYS A 114 -25.27 -11.86 7.20
C CYS A 114 -25.26 -13.39 7.43
N ASP A 115 -24.26 -14.08 6.89
CA ASP A 115 -24.13 -15.54 7.05
C ASP A 115 -23.64 -15.99 8.43
N GLY A 116 -23.26 -15.04 9.30
CA GLY A 116 -22.84 -15.29 10.67
C GLY A 116 -21.43 -15.90 10.80
N LYS A 117 -20.70 -16.08 9.70
CA LYS A 117 -19.34 -16.66 9.71
C LYS A 117 -18.29 -15.56 9.73
N PHE A 118 -17.10 -15.92 10.22
CA PHE A 118 -15.92 -15.11 10.11
C PHE A 118 -15.25 -15.33 8.74
N HIS A 119 -15.04 -14.25 8.00
CA HIS A 119 -14.36 -14.26 6.72
C HIS A 119 -13.07 -13.46 6.79
N ARG A 120 -11.95 -14.15 6.66
CA ARG A 120 -10.63 -13.51 6.62
C ARG A 120 -10.38 -12.84 5.25
N LEU A 121 -9.50 -11.87 5.21
CA LEU A 121 -9.00 -11.36 3.94
C LEU A 121 -8.10 -12.42 3.26
N ALA A 122 -8.23 -12.60 1.94
CA ALA A 122 -7.28 -13.38 1.15
C ALA A 122 -5.91 -12.69 1.10
N GLY A 123 -5.88 -11.36 1.12
CA GLY A 123 -4.64 -10.59 1.21
C GLY A 123 -4.84 -9.16 1.66
N LEU A 124 -3.78 -8.59 2.23
CA LEU A 124 -3.69 -7.19 2.62
C LEU A 124 -2.45 -6.57 1.97
N ASN A 125 -2.64 -5.48 1.22
CA ASN A 125 -1.57 -4.58 0.84
C ASN A 125 -1.63 -3.38 1.80
N PRO A 126 -0.84 -3.35 2.88
CA PRO A 126 -0.70 -2.14 3.67
C PRO A 126 -0.12 -1.01 2.81
N GLY A 127 -0.21 0.22 3.28
CA GLY A 127 0.61 1.29 2.74
C GLY A 127 2.09 0.98 2.90
N ASP A 128 2.93 1.68 2.15
CA ASP A 128 4.39 1.51 2.20
C ASP A 128 4.88 1.66 3.65
N ILE A 129 5.69 0.69 4.10
CA ILE A 129 5.96 0.50 5.54
C ILE A 129 6.94 1.53 6.07
N HIS A 130 8.09 1.70 5.41
CA HIS A 130 9.17 2.62 5.81
C HIS A 130 9.51 2.49 7.31
N GLU A 131 10.07 1.35 7.68
CA GLU A 131 10.28 0.95 9.08
C GLU A 131 10.94 2.03 9.93
N ASP A 132 12.01 2.69 9.44
CA ASP A 132 12.73 3.74 10.18
C ASP A 132 11.87 4.99 10.48
N LYS A 133 10.74 5.15 9.80
CA LYS A 133 9.75 6.24 9.98
C LYS A 133 8.46 5.77 10.65
N LEU A 134 8.28 4.46 10.80
CA LEU A 134 7.07 3.87 11.33
C LEU A 134 6.94 4.11 12.84
N LYS A 135 5.88 4.81 13.23
CA LYS A 135 5.62 5.18 14.64
C LYS A 135 4.86 4.07 15.36
N MET A 136 5.14 3.93 16.67
CA MET A 136 4.48 2.94 17.53
C MET A 136 2.94 2.99 17.48
N PRO A 137 2.24 4.15 17.49
CA PRO A 137 0.79 4.17 17.36
C PRO A 137 0.28 3.56 16.03
N ILE A 138 1.05 3.69 14.94
CA ILE A 138 0.71 3.08 13.65
C ILE A 138 0.94 1.56 13.71
N ARG A 139 2.08 1.08 14.27
CA ARG A 139 2.33 -0.35 14.49
C ARG A 139 1.20 -1.00 15.30
N LYS A 140 0.79 -0.35 16.40
CA LYS A 140 -0.33 -0.79 17.23
C LYS A 140 -1.62 -0.92 16.43
N MET A 141 -2.02 0.14 15.73
CA MET A 141 -3.21 0.14 14.88
C MET A 141 -3.16 -0.96 13.81
N MET A 142 -1.97 -1.25 13.27
CA MET A 142 -1.85 -2.17 12.14
C MET A 142 -1.80 -3.64 12.54
N TRP A 143 -0.97 -4.03 13.55
CA TRP A 143 -0.76 -5.45 13.88
C TRP A 143 -0.45 -5.79 15.34
N LEU A 144 -0.09 -4.83 16.22
CA LEU A 144 0.31 -5.18 17.58
C LEU A 144 -0.88 -5.30 18.56
N ASP A 145 -1.87 -4.40 18.48
CA ASP A 145 -3.02 -4.43 19.37
C ASP A 145 -4.04 -5.50 18.94
N ASP A 146 -4.78 -6.09 19.88
CA ASP A 146 -5.77 -7.13 19.61
C ASP A 146 -6.91 -6.66 18.66
N ASP A 147 -7.23 -5.36 18.69
CA ASP A 147 -8.20 -4.70 17.80
C ASP A 147 -7.57 -4.09 16.55
N SER A 148 -6.29 -4.37 16.30
CA SER A 148 -5.56 -3.91 15.11
C SER A 148 -6.17 -4.47 13.83
N LEU A 149 -5.88 -3.81 12.70
CA LEU A 149 -6.40 -4.22 11.40
C LEU A 149 -6.07 -5.68 11.06
N VAL A 150 -4.81 -6.08 11.26
CA VAL A 150 -4.35 -7.44 10.94
C VAL A 150 -4.96 -8.47 11.89
N GLN A 151 -5.00 -8.20 13.19
CA GLN A 151 -5.60 -9.11 14.18
C GLN A 151 -7.11 -9.28 13.98
N THR A 152 -7.80 -8.20 13.58
CA THR A 152 -9.25 -8.24 13.35
C THR A 152 -9.62 -8.93 12.05
N LEU A 153 -8.91 -8.66 10.95
CA LEU A 153 -9.28 -9.16 9.61
C LEU A 153 -8.51 -10.42 9.21
N LYS A 154 -7.46 -10.79 9.93
CA LYS A 154 -6.65 -12.01 9.80
C LYS A 154 -6.31 -12.34 8.34
N PRO A 155 -5.62 -11.45 7.60
CA PRO A 155 -5.27 -11.71 6.21
C PRO A 155 -4.43 -12.98 6.09
N GLU A 156 -4.64 -13.77 5.01
CA GLU A 156 -3.82 -14.95 4.73
C GLU A 156 -2.40 -14.57 4.38
N VAL A 157 -2.27 -13.46 3.64
CA VAL A 157 -0.99 -12.90 3.23
C VAL A 157 -0.99 -11.39 3.34
N VAL A 158 0.14 -10.83 3.82
CA VAL A 158 0.41 -9.38 3.84
C VAL A 158 1.52 -9.10 2.82
N MET A 159 1.26 -8.22 1.85
CA MET A 159 2.24 -7.76 0.86
C MET A 159 2.99 -6.56 1.42
N ALA A 160 4.21 -6.77 1.91
CA ALA A 160 5.05 -5.71 2.46
C ALA A 160 5.77 -4.95 1.32
N ASN A 161 5.44 -3.66 1.18
CA ASN A 161 6.04 -2.74 0.21
C ASN A 161 6.92 -1.73 0.96
N ASP A 162 8.04 -1.33 0.36
CA ASP A 162 8.99 -0.36 0.94
C ASP A 162 9.21 -0.60 2.44
N THR A 163 9.54 -1.86 2.80
CA THR A 163 9.76 -2.22 4.22
C THR A 163 11.02 -1.55 4.77
N TYR A 164 12.00 -1.35 3.90
CA TYR A 164 13.32 -0.82 4.19
C TYR A 164 13.53 0.53 3.49
N ASP A 165 14.28 1.44 4.09
CA ASP A 165 14.55 2.78 3.52
C ASP A 165 15.98 2.95 3.02
N HIS A 166 16.92 2.19 3.58
CA HIS A 166 18.36 2.43 3.45
C HIS A 166 18.75 3.90 3.79
N GLY A 167 18.04 4.50 4.74
CA GLY A 167 18.18 5.92 5.07
C GLY A 167 19.54 6.27 5.63
N ARG A 168 20.20 5.31 6.29
CA ARG A 168 21.51 5.52 6.96
C ARG A 168 22.67 5.71 5.98
N ARG A 169 22.59 5.12 4.78
CA ARG A 169 23.62 5.23 3.72
C ARG A 169 23.01 5.35 2.33
N ASN A 170 21.83 5.96 2.25
CA ASN A 170 21.19 6.20 0.96
C ASN A 170 22.07 7.07 0.07
N SER A 171 22.25 6.65 -1.19
CA SER A 171 23.10 7.35 -2.17
C SER A 171 22.71 8.82 -2.43
N HIS A 172 21.47 9.20 -2.12
CA HIS A 172 21.01 10.59 -2.23
C HIS A 172 21.43 11.47 -1.04
N ASN A 173 21.80 10.87 0.08
CA ASN A 173 22.02 11.57 1.35
C ASN A 173 23.47 11.47 1.86
N VAL A 174 24.30 10.56 1.35
CA VAL A 174 25.67 10.34 1.86
C VAL A 174 26.59 11.54 1.67
N ASP A 175 26.31 12.39 0.67
CA ASP A 175 27.07 13.61 0.40
C ASP A 175 26.47 14.85 1.08
N ASP A 176 25.33 14.73 1.78
CA ASP A 176 24.74 15.81 2.59
C ASP A 176 25.36 15.80 4.01
N PRO A 177 26.28 16.76 4.33
CA PRO A 177 26.94 16.78 5.63
C PRO A 177 25.94 17.02 6.79
N TYR A 178 24.82 17.70 6.56
CA TYR A 178 23.80 17.89 7.59
C TYR A 178 23.00 16.63 7.85
N HIS A 179 22.74 15.85 6.82
CA HIS A 179 22.08 14.55 6.98
C HIS A 179 23.00 13.61 7.77
N MET A 180 24.25 13.48 7.38
CA MET A 180 25.24 12.61 8.04
C MET A 180 25.46 13.01 9.49
N TYR A 181 25.57 14.32 9.78
CA TYR A 181 25.72 14.78 11.15
C TYR A 181 24.48 14.50 12.01
N ARG A 182 23.28 14.68 11.46
CA ARG A 182 22.03 14.30 12.17
C ARG A 182 21.96 12.80 12.47
N ALA A 183 22.40 11.95 11.53
CA ALA A 183 22.48 10.51 11.72
C ALA A 183 23.44 10.17 12.85
N TYR A 184 24.63 10.77 12.86
CA TYR A 184 25.64 10.62 13.91
C TYR A 184 25.07 10.99 15.29
N VAL A 185 24.50 12.20 15.44
CA VAL A 185 23.94 12.68 16.72
C VAL A 185 22.83 11.77 17.23
N LYS A 186 22.06 11.14 16.33
CA LYS A 186 20.97 10.21 16.68
C LYS A 186 21.43 8.77 16.87
N GLY A 187 22.70 8.46 16.69
CA GLY A 187 23.21 7.08 16.69
C GLY A 187 22.63 6.21 15.56
N LYS A 188 22.16 6.83 14.48
CA LYS A 188 21.55 6.16 13.32
C LYS A 188 22.50 6.08 12.14
N GLU A 189 23.65 5.43 12.32
CA GLU A 189 24.67 5.26 11.27
C GLU A 189 24.81 3.81 10.80
N CYS A 190 24.43 2.83 11.62
CA CYS A 190 24.65 1.41 11.36
C CYS A 190 23.55 0.83 10.46
N VAL A 191 23.87 0.48 9.22
CA VAL A 191 22.96 -0.13 8.23
C VAL A 191 22.43 -1.47 8.72
N LYS A 192 23.25 -2.27 9.42
CA LYS A 192 22.79 -3.57 9.99
C LYS A 192 21.64 -3.41 10.96
N GLU A 193 21.64 -2.36 11.80
CA GLU A 193 20.54 -2.07 12.71
C GLU A 193 19.27 -1.61 11.99
N GLU A 194 19.40 -0.88 10.88
CA GLU A 194 18.24 -0.51 10.06
C GLU A 194 17.59 -1.74 9.43
N VAL A 195 18.40 -2.68 8.92
CA VAL A 195 17.90 -3.98 8.44
C VAL A 195 17.26 -4.78 9.57
N ALA A 196 17.82 -4.75 10.80
CA ALA A 196 17.25 -5.44 11.94
C ALA A 196 15.83 -4.93 12.28
N GLY A 197 15.60 -3.62 12.24
CA GLY A 197 14.26 -3.05 12.40
C GLY A 197 13.27 -3.58 11.34
N SER A 198 13.71 -3.71 10.09
CA SER A 198 12.88 -4.31 9.04
C SER A 198 12.58 -5.79 9.31
N VAL A 199 13.57 -6.56 9.76
CA VAL A 199 13.39 -7.97 10.17
C VAL A 199 12.38 -8.09 11.30
N ASP A 200 12.50 -7.24 12.33
CA ASP A 200 11.58 -7.24 13.47
C ASP A 200 10.14 -6.91 13.03
N THR A 201 9.96 -5.94 12.13
CA THR A 201 8.65 -5.63 11.56
C THR A 201 8.05 -6.81 10.78
N LEU A 202 8.86 -7.52 9.97
CA LEU A 202 8.39 -8.71 9.26
C LEU A 202 7.97 -9.83 10.24
N ARG A 203 8.72 -10.03 11.33
CA ARG A 203 8.38 -10.98 12.41
C ARG A 203 7.08 -10.58 13.13
N GLU A 204 6.93 -9.32 13.53
CA GLU A 204 5.70 -8.83 14.16
C GLU A 204 4.47 -9.16 13.29
N ILE A 205 4.58 -9.01 11.98
CA ILE A 205 3.47 -9.34 11.06
C ILE A 205 3.27 -10.87 10.97
N THR A 206 4.33 -11.67 10.89
CA THR A 206 4.18 -13.14 10.84
C THR A 206 3.65 -13.72 12.15
N ASP A 207 3.96 -13.12 13.29
CA ASP A 207 3.47 -13.52 14.62
C ASP A 207 1.94 -13.37 14.75
N THR A 208 1.30 -12.56 13.90
CA THR A 208 -0.18 -12.51 13.81
C THR A 208 -0.79 -13.77 13.17
N GLY A 209 0.02 -14.66 12.62
CA GLY A 209 -0.40 -15.84 11.85
C GLY A 209 -0.60 -15.59 10.35
N SER A 210 -0.24 -14.41 9.86
CA SER A 210 -0.24 -14.08 8.43
C SER A 210 1.08 -14.49 7.77
N LYS A 211 1.05 -14.92 6.51
CA LYS A 211 2.27 -15.00 5.69
C LYS A 211 2.64 -13.60 5.21
N VAL A 212 3.93 -13.34 5.01
CA VAL A 212 4.42 -12.07 4.47
C VAL A 212 5.07 -12.30 3.11
N VAL A 213 4.75 -11.43 2.16
CA VAL A 213 5.42 -11.36 0.86
C VAL A 213 6.03 -9.97 0.73
N VAL A 214 7.35 -9.90 0.78
CA VAL A 214 8.10 -8.67 0.53
C VAL A 214 8.16 -8.45 -0.98
N VAL A 215 7.56 -7.36 -1.42
CA VAL A 215 7.54 -6.95 -2.83
C VAL A 215 8.72 -6.01 -3.07
N GLU A 216 9.69 -6.44 -3.89
CA GLU A 216 10.90 -5.65 -4.14
C GLU A 216 10.56 -4.24 -4.63
N SER A 217 11.10 -3.25 -3.96
CA SER A 217 10.85 -1.83 -4.18
C SER A 217 12.11 -1.07 -4.61
N ASN A 218 11.92 0.17 -5.02
CA ASN A 218 13.04 1.07 -5.29
C ASN A 218 13.87 1.39 -4.03
N HIS A 219 13.29 1.30 -2.83
CA HIS A 219 14.00 1.47 -1.56
C HIS A 219 14.80 0.23 -1.22
N ASP A 220 14.25 -0.97 -1.37
CA ASP A 220 14.98 -2.23 -1.15
C ASP A 220 16.21 -2.36 -2.05
N LEU A 221 16.13 -1.85 -3.29
CA LEU A 221 17.24 -1.83 -4.24
C LEU A 221 18.39 -0.87 -3.84
N GLN A 222 18.19 0.04 -2.89
CA GLN A 222 19.25 0.95 -2.44
C GLN A 222 20.39 0.21 -1.73
N VAL A 223 20.11 -0.89 -1.03
CA VAL A 223 21.18 -1.70 -0.40
C VAL A 223 22.10 -2.36 -1.46
N GLU A 224 21.53 -2.80 -2.59
CA GLU A 224 22.35 -3.31 -3.70
C GLU A 224 23.19 -2.19 -4.32
N ARG A 225 22.60 -1.01 -4.52
CA ARG A 225 23.32 0.16 -5.03
C ARG A 225 24.44 0.55 -4.10
N TRP A 226 24.22 0.54 -2.79
CA TRP A 226 25.25 0.80 -1.79
C TRP A 226 26.44 -0.15 -1.92
N LEU A 227 26.23 -1.46 -2.05
CA LEU A 227 27.30 -2.44 -2.27
C LEU A 227 28.08 -2.21 -3.58
N ARG A 228 27.44 -1.67 -4.61
CA ARG A 228 28.06 -1.40 -5.92
C ARG A 228 28.90 -0.12 -5.96
N THR A 229 28.53 0.88 -5.15
CA THR A 229 29.07 2.24 -5.31
C THR A 229 29.81 2.78 -4.09
N ALA A 230 29.53 2.27 -2.88
CA ALA A 230 30.13 2.78 -1.66
C ALA A 230 31.56 2.24 -1.44
N ASN A 231 32.37 3.05 -0.77
CA ASN A 231 33.70 2.66 -0.34
C ASN A 231 33.68 2.31 1.16
N TYR A 232 33.60 1.02 1.47
CA TYR A 232 33.55 0.54 2.86
C TYR A 232 34.78 0.95 3.70
N LYS A 233 35.93 1.27 3.06
CA LYS A 233 37.15 1.67 3.77
C LYS A 233 37.00 3.03 4.46
N THR A 234 36.07 3.86 4.00
CA THR A 234 35.75 5.18 4.57
C THR A 234 34.55 5.16 5.48
N ASP A 235 33.91 4.01 5.67
CA ASP A 235 32.74 3.81 6.53
C ASP A 235 32.96 2.66 7.54
N PRO A 236 33.81 2.88 8.58
CA PRO A 236 34.19 1.82 9.51
C PRO A 236 33.02 1.23 10.28
N VAL A 237 31.95 2.02 10.50
CA VAL A 237 30.72 1.56 11.19
C VAL A 237 30.04 0.43 10.42
N ASN A 238 30.06 0.47 9.09
CA ASN A 238 29.36 -0.48 8.24
C ASN A 238 30.29 -1.46 7.53
N ALA A 239 31.61 -1.34 7.68
CA ALA A 239 32.58 -2.11 6.90
C ALA A 239 32.40 -3.63 7.03
N VAL A 240 32.15 -4.14 8.23
CA VAL A 240 31.95 -5.58 8.46
C VAL A 240 30.69 -6.07 7.76
N PHE A 241 29.56 -5.42 7.99
CA PHE A 241 28.28 -5.79 7.38
C PHE A 241 28.30 -5.67 5.85
N PHE A 242 28.98 -4.64 5.32
CA PHE A 242 29.19 -4.47 3.89
C PHE A 242 29.90 -5.70 3.29
N LEU A 243 31.02 -6.13 3.90
CA LEU A 243 31.81 -7.26 3.41
C LEU A 243 31.07 -8.60 3.56
N GLU A 244 30.38 -8.82 4.69
CA GLU A 244 29.53 -10.00 4.90
C GLU A 244 28.47 -10.12 3.81
N LEU A 245 27.74 -9.04 3.55
CA LEU A 245 26.66 -9.00 2.57
C LEU A 245 27.19 -9.15 1.13
N GLN A 246 28.31 -8.51 0.82
CA GLN A 246 28.96 -8.63 -0.48
C GLN A 246 29.44 -10.08 -0.72
N LEU A 247 30.06 -10.71 0.28
CA LEU A 247 30.47 -12.11 0.21
C LEU A 247 29.28 -13.04 0.00
N CYS A 248 28.19 -12.85 0.77
CA CYS A 248 26.96 -13.62 0.63
C CYS A 248 26.40 -13.53 -0.80
N ASN A 249 26.34 -12.31 -1.38
CA ASN A 249 25.88 -12.11 -2.74
C ASN A 249 26.76 -12.82 -3.78
N TYR A 250 28.09 -12.73 -3.67
CA TYR A 250 28.99 -13.46 -4.57
C TYR A 250 28.83 -14.98 -4.46
N GLN A 251 28.66 -15.50 -3.25
CA GLN A 251 28.42 -16.93 -3.04
C GLN A 251 27.10 -17.40 -3.67
N ARG A 252 26.02 -16.61 -3.57
CA ARG A 252 24.74 -16.88 -4.23
C ARG A 252 24.87 -16.86 -5.75
N MET A 253 25.52 -15.84 -6.28
CA MET A 253 25.79 -15.73 -7.72
C MET A 253 26.61 -16.90 -8.24
N SER A 254 27.63 -17.37 -7.50
CA SER A 254 28.45 -18.52 -7.90
C SER A 254 27.67 -19.83 -7.96
N ARG A 255 26.56 -19.92 -7.22
CA ARG A 255 25.61 -21.06 -7.28
C ARG A 255 24.50 -20.88 -8.33
N GLY A 256 24.53 -19.76 -9.08
CA GLY A 256 23.48 -19.46 -10.07
C GLY A 256 22.14 -19.02 -9.47
N GLU A 257 22.12 -18.65 -8.18
CA GLU A 257 20.91 -18.15 -7.53
C GLU A 257 20.57 -16.74 -8.03
N LYS A 258 19.27 -16.44 -8.17
CA LYS A 258 18.79 -15.09 -8.47
C LYS A 258 19.11 -14.17 -7.28
N LEU A 259 19.79 -13.07 -7.55
CA LEU A 259 20.21 -12.14 -6.52
C LEU A 259 19.00 -11.35 -6.00
N HIS A 260 18.88 -11.26 -4.67
CA HIS A 260 17.97 -10.37 -3.96
C HIS A 260 18.71 -9.85 -2.73
N THR A 261 19.38 -8.71 -2.88
CA THR A 261 20.32 -8.19 -1.88
C THR A 261 19.65 -7.88 -0.54
N PHE A 262 18.44 -7.32 -0.55
CA PHE A 262 17.70 -7.05 0.69
C PHE A 262 17.33 -8.35 1.43
N ARG A 263 16.91 -9.41 0.71
CA ARG A 263 16.73 -10.75 1.30
C ARG A 263 18.02 -11.23 1.97
N SER A 264 19.16 -11.15 1.28
CA SER A 264 20.45 -11.55 1.83
C SER A 264 20.79 -10.76 3.11
N ALA A 265 20.52 -9.45 3.12
CA ALA A 265 20.73 -8.61 4.30
C ALA A 265 19.85 -9.06 5.48
N CYS A 266 18.56 -9.31 5.24
CA CYS A 266 17.64 -9.81 6.25
C CYS A 266 18.05 -11.17 6.81
N GLU A 267 18.46 -12.10 5.96
CA GLU A 267 18.91 -13.43 6.38
C GLU A 267 20.23 -13.40 7.19
N ILE A 268 21.18 -12.52 6.86
CA ILE A 268 22.38 -12.33 7.70
C ILE A 268 22.01 -11.80 9.08
N VAL A 269 21.12 -10.83 9.15
CA VAL A 269 20.65 -10.25 10.43
C VAL A 269 19.86 -11.26 11.24
N ASN A 270 18.99 -12.03 10.57
CA ASN A 270 18.15 -13.05 11.18
C ASN A 270 18.94 -14.29 11.65
N GLY A 271 20.14 -14.51 11.11
CA GLY A 271 20.91 -15.74 11.31
C GLY A 271 20.43 -16.93 10.47
N GLY A 272 19.67 -16.68 9.40
CA GLY A 272 19.09 -17.67 8.51
C GLY A 272 17.84 -17.15 7.81
N GLU A 273 17.10 -18.02 7.12
CA GLU A 273 15.83 -17.67 6.46
C GLU A 273 14.79 -17.18 7.49
N LEU A 274 13.89 -16.31 7.06
CA LEU A 274 12.75 -15.86 7.86
C LEU A 274 11.55 -16.78 7.60
N ASP A 275 11.00 -17.35 8.65
CA ASP A 275 9.83 -18.21 8.58
C ASP A 275 8.59 -17.44 8.10
N ASN A 276 7.83 -18.03 7.19
CA ASN A 276 6.63 -17.43 6.61
C ASN A 276 6.82 -16.12 5.84
N VAL A 277 8.07 -15.78 5.48
CA VAL A 277 8.41 -14.60 4.67
C VAL A 277 8.95 -15.04 3.31
N ARG A 278 8.31 -14.55 2.24
CA ARG A 278 8.79 -14.73 0.87
C ARG A 278 9.23 -13.39 0.30
N PHE A 279 10.40 -13.34 -0.34
CA PHE A 279 10.89 -12.18 -1.05
C PHE A 279 10.67 -12.36 -2.55
N LEU A 280 10.01 -11.40 -3.18
CA LEU A 280 9.82 -11.35 -4.64
C LEU A 280 10.85 -10.40 -5.25
N THR A 281 11.37 -10.78 -6.40
CA THR A 281 12.12 -9.85 -7.25
C THR A 281 11.17 -9.05 -8.13
N THR A 282 11.61 -7.91 -8.67
CA THR A 282 10.81 -6.97 -9.47
C THR A 282 9.99 -7.63 -10.60
N ASP A 283 10.50 -8.71 -11.20
CA ASP A 283 9.85 -9.36 -12.36
C ASP A 283 8.94 -10.54 -11.97
N GLU A 284 8.78 -10.82 -10.67
CA GLU A 284 7.91 -11.91 -10.21
C GLU A 284 6.47 -11.48 -10.08
N SER A 285 5.59 -12.35 -10.58
CA SER A 285 4.14 -12.20 -10.38
C SER A 285 3.71 -12.87 -9.07
N PHE A 286 2.83 -12.19 -8.33
CA PHE A 286 2.18 -12.77 -7.16
C PHE A 286 0.69 -12.44 -7.17
N MET A 287 -0.14 -13.46 -7.33
CA MET A 287 -1.59 -13.30 -7.48
C MET A 287 -2.33 -13.64 -6.19
N VAL A 288 -3.23 -12.76 -5.78
CA VAL A 288 -4.17 -13.00 -4.66
C VAL A 288 -5.59 -12.85 -5.18
N ALA A 289 -6.35 -13.95 -5.18
CA ALA A 289 -7.74 -13.96 -5.66
C ALA A 289 -7.93 -13.27 -7.03
N GLY A 290 -7.00 -13.51 -7.97
CA GLY A 290 -7.04 -12.93 -9.31
C GLY A 290 -6.53 -11.48 -9.42
N ILE A 291 -5.95 -10.94 -8.34
CA ILE A 291 -5.36 -9.60 -8.30
C ILE A 291 -3.83 -9.72 -8.29
N GLN A 292 -3.14 -9.03 -9.19
CA GLN A 292 -1.67 -8.93 -9.18
C GLN A 292 -1.21 -8.03 -8.04
N CYS A 293 -0.47 -8.61 -7.08
CA CYS A 293 0.04 -7.94 -5.88
C CYS A 293 1.58 -7.94 -5.79
N GLY A 294 2.28 -8.55 -6.77
CA GLY A 294 3.74 -8.66 -6.79
C GLY A 294 4.46 -7.46 -7.43
N MET A 295 3.79 -6.31 -7.54
CA MET A 295 4.35 -5.10 -8.13
C MET A 295 4.32 -3.97 -7.11
N HIS A 296 5.48 -3.34 -6.84
CA HIS A 296 5.52 -2.18 -5.95
C HIS A 296 4.81 -0.96 -6.56
N GLY A 297 5.01 -0.68 -7.83
CA GLY A 297 4.38 0.44 -8.54
C GLY A 297 5.35 1.55 -8.97
N ASP A 298 6.63 1.47 -8.61
CA ASP A 298 7.69 2.39 -9.01
C ASP A 298 8.03 2.29 -10.50
N LYS A 299 7.91 1.09 -11.07
CA LYS A 299 8.21 0.82 -12.47
C LYS A 299 6.93 0.72 -13.31
N GLY A 300 6.90 1.48 -14.38
CA GLY A 300 5.89 1.44 -15.42
C GLY A 300 6.37 0.76 -16.70
N ILE A 301 5.70 1.03 -17.80
CA ILE A 301 5.97 0.43 -19.10
C ILE A 301 7.42 0.74 -19.54
N ASN A 302 8.17 -0.29 -19.92
CA ASN A 302 9.57 -0.20 -20.37
C ASN A 302 10.52 0.45 -19.37
N GLY A 303 10.28 0.27 -18.05
CA GLY A 303 11.11 0.82 -16.99
C GLY A 303 10.90 2.32 -16.72
N ALA A 304 9.92 2.96 -17.35
CA ALA A 304 9.53 4.32 -17.02
C ALA A 304 8.98 4.40 -15.59
N ARG A 305 8.86 5.60 -15.02
CA ARG A 305 8.21 5.79 -13.72
C ARG A 305 6.76 5.27 -13.75
N GLY A 306 6.41 4.45 -12.77
CA GLY A 306 5.08 3.89 -12.63
C GLY A 306 4.03 4.94 -12.28
N SER A 307 2.79 4.69 -12.70
CA SER A 307 1.62 5.46 -12.29
C SER A 307 0.38 4.57 -12.35
N VAL A 308 -0.60 4.81 -11.48
CA VAL A 308 -1.83 4.01 -11.42
C VAL A 308 -2.56 3.97 -12.78
N PRO A 309 -2.70 5.09 -13.52
CA PRO A 309 -3.29 5.04 -14.87
C PRO A 309 -2.47 4.24 -15.90
N SER A 310 -1.14 4.16 -15.75
CA SER A 310 -0.32 3.32 -16.64
C SER A 310 -0.48 1.83 -16.29
N LEU A 311 -0.53 1.49 -15.02
CA LEU A 311 -0.73 0.12 -14.53
C LEU A 311 -2.13 -0.42 -14.86
N ALA A 312 -3.14 0.44 -14.90
CA ALA A 312 -4.49 0.06 -15.34
C ALA A 312 -4.55 -0.49 -16.79
N LYS A 313 -3.52 -0.23 -17.61
CA LYS A 313 -3.40 -0.75 -18.98
C LYS A 313 -2.89 -2.20 -19.03
N LEU A 314 -2.47 -2.78 -17.92
CA LEU A 314 -1.96 -4.15 -17.84
C LEU A 314 -3.01 -5.21 -18.26
N GLY A 315 -4.30 -4.88 -18.15
CA GLY A 315 -5.39 -5.82 -18.41
C GLY A 315 -5.68 -6.80 -17.26
N VAL A 316 -4.89 -6.74 -16.19
CA VAL A 316 -5.09 -7.49 -14.95
C VAL A 316 -5.28 -6.49 -13.81
N LYS A 317 -6.19 -6.78 -12.89
CA LYS A 317 -6.37 -5.95 -11.69
C LYS A 317 -5.11 -5.97 -10.85
N THR A 318 -4.68 -4.82 -10.33
CA THR A 318 -3.45 -4.67 -9.56
C THR A 318 -3.67 -3.99 -8.21
N ASN A 319 -2.89 -4.40 -7.21
CA ASN A 319 -2.66 -3.66 -5.97
C ASN A 319 -1.18 -3.28 -5.90
N THR A 320 -0.88 -2.01 -5.61
CA THR A 320 0.49 -1.49 -5.54
C THR A 320 0.65 -0.50 -4.37
N GLY A 321 1.88 -0.11 -4.07
CA GLY A 321 2.27 0.97 -3.17
C GLY A 321 2.85 2.17 -3.92
N HIS A 322 4.02 2.66 -3.50
CA HIS A 322 4.91 3.65 -4.10
C HIS A 322 4.42 5.10 -4.08
N ILE A 323 3.17 5.36 -4.43
CA ILE A 323 2.68 6.75 -4.55
C ILE A 323 2.26 7.37 -3.23
N HIS A 324 2.25 6.61 -2.14
CA HIS A 324 1.87 7.02 -0.78
C HIS A 324 0.46 7.63 -0.67
N SER A 325 -0.41 7.38 -1.64
CA SER A 325 -1.75 7.95 -1.74
C SER A 325 -2.76 6.91 -2.18
N ALA A 326 -3.92 6.86 -1.51
CA ALA A 326 -5.00 6.02 -1.98
C ALA A 326 -5.47 6.45 -3.37
N TYR A 327 -5.37 5.55 -4.33
CA TYR A 327 -5.84 5.81 -5.68
C TYR A 327 -6.48 4.55 -6.28
N VAL A 328 -7.67 4.71 -6.85
CA VAL A 328 -8.40 3.64 -7.53
C VAL A 328 -8.79 4.11 -8.92
N PHE A 329 -8.29 3.41 -9.91
CA PHE A 329 -8.55 3.73 -11.31
C PHE A 329 -8.59 2.47 -12.19
N ASN A 330 -9.74 2.18 -12.81
CA ASN A 330 -9.91 1.11 -13.81
C ASN A 330 -9.24 -0.23 -13.45
N GLY A 331 -9.46 -0.71 -12.23
CA GLY A 331 -8.90 -1.98 -11.76
C GLY A 331 -7.51 -1.89 -11.13
N ALA A 332 -6.75 -0.83 -11.34
CA ALA A 332 -5.50 -0.56 -10.63
C ALA A 332 -5.77 0.22 -9.33
N TRP A 333 -5.29 -0.32 -8.22
CA TRP A 333 -5.42 0.25 -6.90
C TRP A 333 -4.03 0.49 -6.31
N ALA A 334 -3.84 1.65 -5.68
CA ALA A 334 -2.64 1.95 -4.92
C ALA A 334 -2.99 2.27 -3.47
N ALA A 335 -2.23 1.69 -2.55
CA ALA A 335 -2.26 2.01 -1.14
C ALA A 335 -1.48 3.30 -0.84
N GLY A 336 -1.63 3.83 0.37
CA GLY A 336 -0.86 4.96 0.87
C GLY A 336 0.49 4.56 1.46
N ALA A 337 0.83 5.14 2.61
CA ALA A 337 2.02 4.77 3.40
C ALA A 337 1.67 4.66 4.88
N LEU A 338 2.53 4.02 5.67
CA LEU A 338 2.40 3.94 7.15
C LEU A 338 3.06 5.13 7.85
N MET A 339 3.28 6.21 7.12
CA MET A 339 3.83 7.46 7.64
C MET A 339 3.15 8.67 7.03
N THR A 340 3.28 9.82 7.66
CA THR A 340 2.89 11.11 7.06
C THR A 340 4.02 11.70 6.23
N GLN A 341 3.71 12.65 5.33
CA GLN A 341 4.74 13.35 4.57
C GLN A 341 5.77 14.04 5.49
N GLN A 342 5.31 14.60 6.62
CA GLN A 342 6.20 15.26 7.59
C GLN A 342 7.20 14.28 8.23
N ASP A 343 6.81 13.01 8.40
CA ASP A 343 7.67 11.97 8.98
C ASP A 343 8.76 11.53 8.01
N SER A 344 8.55 11.66 6.69
CA SER A 344 9.49 11.22 5.67
C SER A 344 10.83 11.97 5.72
N GLY A 345 10.79 13.26 6.06
CA GLY A 345 11.96 14.14 6.13
C GLY A 345 12.48 14.64 4.77
N TYR A 346 12.10 14.01 3.66
CA TYR A 346 12.53 14.37 2.30
C TYR A 346 11.44 15.05 1.47
N ALA A 347 10.19 14.66 1.62
CA ALA A 347 9.07 15.27 0.91
C ALA A 347 8.57 16.53 1.63
N LYS A 348 8.37 17.63 0.88
CA LYS A 348 7.93 18.92 1.43
C LYS A 348 6.88 19.55 0.53
N GLY A 349 6.10 20.49 1.10
CA GLY A 349 5.09 21.25 0.37
C GLY A 349 3.74 20.55 0.32
N LEU A 350 2.99 20.75 -0.75
CA LEU A 350 1.67 20.16 -0.92
C LEU A 350 1.75 18.63 -0.99
N THR A 351 0.71 17.96 -0.48
CA THR A 351 0.70 16.50 -0.36
C THR A 351 -0.64 15.90 -0.75
N THR A 352 -0.57 14.66 -1.21
CA THR A 352 -1.71 13.73 -1.37
C THR A 352 -1.57 12.50 -0.47
N TRP A 353 -0.52 12.41 0.30
CA TRP A 353 -0.19 11.23 1.11
C TRP A 353 -1.26 10.90 2.13
N SER A 354 -1.48 9.62 2.35
CA SER A 354 -2.49 9.13 3.28
C SER A 354 -2.08 7.79 3.88
N ILE A 355 -2.53 7.52 5.10
CA ILE A 355 -2.41 6.20 5.72
C ILE A 355 -3.59 5.38 5.25
N THR A 356 -3.35 4.52 4.26
CA THR A 356 -4.41 3.73 3.61
C THR A 356 -3.90 2.37 3.16
N HIS A 357 -4.79 1.36 3.18
CA HIS A 357 -4.46 -0.03 2.93
C HIS A 357 -5.51 -0.66 2.03
N ILE A 358 -5.16 -1.71 1.29
CA ILE A 358 -6.08 -2.42 0.40
C ILE A 358 -6.29 -3.84 0.91
N GLY A 359 -7.51 -4.15 1.32
CA GLY A 359 -7.95 -5.51 1.60
C GLY A 359 -8.50 -6.18 0.34
N THR A 360 -8.11 -7.44 0.12
CA THR A 360 -8.61 -8.28 -0.98
C THR A 360 -9.33 -9.49 -0.38
N TYR A 361 -10.59 -9.70 -0.76
CA TYR A 361 -11.39 -10.85 -0.36
C TYR A 361 -11.17 -12.05 -1.30
N SER A 362 -11.61 -13.22 -0.86
CA SER A 362 -11.42 -14.49 -1.59
C SER A 362 -12.10 -14.50 -2.98
N ASN A 363 -13.15 -13.70 -3.19
CA ASN A 363 -13.82 -13.52 -4.49
C ASN A 363 -13.20 -12.43 -5.37
N GLY A 364 -12.03 -11.87 -5.00
CA GLY A 364 -11.35 -10.81 -5.75
C GLY A 364 -11.99 -9.42 -5.61
N LYS A 365 -13.01 -9.24 -4.77
CA LYS A 365 -13.48 -7.90 -4.37
C LYS A 365 -12.48 -7.27 -3.42
N ARG A 366 -12.39 -5.94 -3.45
CA ARG A 366 -11.41 -5.17 -2.68
C ARG A 366 -12.08 -4.07 -1.87
N VAL A 367 -11.43 -3.71 -0.79
CA VAL A 367 -11.81 -2.57 0.06
C VAL A 367 -10.58 -1.69 0.32
N MET A 368 -10.76 -0.36 0.32
CA MET A 368 -9.76 0.59 0.76
C MET A 368 -10.04 0.96 2.21
N PHE A 369 -9.10 0.69 3.10
CA PHE A 369 -9.13 1.14 4.48
C PHE A 369 -8.43 2.50 4.56
N ILE A 370 -9.16 3.52 4.99
CA ILE A 370 -8.64 4.89 5.13
C ILE A 370 -8.53 5.18 6.62
N CYS A 371 -7.28 5.25 7.12
CA CYS A 371 -7.00 5.46 8.53
C CYS A 371 -7.03 6.94 8.90
N LYS A 372 -7.53 7.23 10.08
CA LYS A 372 -7.59 8.59 10.66
C LYS A 372 -7.19 8.55 12.13
N LYS A 373 -6.34 9.47 12.55
CA LYS A 373 -5.94 9.61 13.97
C LYS A 373 -5.57 8.28 14.64
N ASN A 374 -4.82 7.42 13.93
CA ASN A 374 -4.45 6.06 14.36
C ASN A 374 -5.64 5.13 14.61
N LYS A 375 -6.75 5.33 13.90
CA LYS A 375 -7.90 4.43 13.82
C LYS A 375 -8.05 3.93 12.38
N TRP A 376 -8.29 2.64 12.20
CA TRP A 376 -8.56 2.04 10.89
C TRP A 376 -10.05 1.76 10.65
N GLN A 377 -10.84 1.81 11.71
CA GLN A 377 -12.29 1.68 11.73
C GLN A 377 -12.87 2.60 12.82
N PRO A 378 -14.19 2.88 12.80
CA PRO A 378 -14.82 3.67 13.83
C PRO A 378 -14.67 3.02 15.21
N ARG A 379 -14.55 3.85 16.24
CA ARG A 379 -14.60 3.44 17.64
C ARG A 379 -15.80 4.10 18.28
N TYR A 380 -16.54 3.33 19.04
CA TYR A 380 -17.71 3.79 19.77
C TYR A 380 -17.45 3.67 21.26
N ASP A 381 -17.82 4.69 22.03
CA ASP A 381 -17.78 4.64 23.48
C ASP A 381 -18.83 3.62 23.95
N VAL A 382 -18.41 2.59 24.68
CA VAL A 382 -19.25 1.51 25.20
C VAL A 382 -19.74 1.85 26.61
#